data_5472854896ef1712f18d4da40c342c30
#
_entry.id   5472854896ef1712f18d4da40c342c30
#
_cell.length_a   1.000
_cell.length_b   1.000
_cell.length_c   1.000
_cell.angle_alpha   90.00
_cell.angle_beta   90.00
_cell.angle_gamma   90.00
#
_symmetry.space_group_name_H-M   'P 1'
#
loop_
_entity.id
_entity.type
_entity.pdbx_description
1 polymer ?
#
loop_
_entity_poly.entity_id
_entity_poly.type
_entity_poly.pdbx_seq_one_letter_code
_entity_poly.pdbx_strand_id
1 'polypeptide(L)'
;VKDHSATIGIIANPVSGRDIRRVAARGGVSSTEDKRNRIARAVIGAVAAGARHIVAMKEPFGIASGALADLRLEAELEILDVGARVDPSDTERAAVAMKERGIGVVITLGGDGTNRTIAKVWPEVTLVPMSTGTNNVFPSLVEPTVAGAAAGLVANGLVDIDLAAPRSKMIHLTFSDGSEDVALVDAVTLADDFVGNRMPVDPANLRQLLVSVARPDTIGVSSIAGLHATCDVDEDAAILVRCGEGGRLTNSPIAPGLYRQVPVLDVTRINLGEQIDLLGPTTAALDGDREHHISREEPVLAVVRRDGPRVAKVAVALSLGASEGIFCSELADDLDAR
;
A
#
# COMPACT_ATOMS: atom_id res chain seq x y z
N VAL A 1 -5.08 -32.09 -0.41
CA VAL A 1 -4.55 -30.73 -0.52
C VAL A 1 -5.72 -29.85 -0.92
N LYS A 2 -6.20 -28.97 -0.01
CA LYS A 2 -7.21 -27.97 -0.38
C LYS A 2 -6.55 -27.05 -1.41
N ASP A 3 -7.15 -26.92 -2.56
CA ASP A 3 -6.72 -25.97 -3.57
C ASP A 3 -7.00 -24.56 -3.03
N HIS A 4 -5.95 -23.88 -2.56
CA HIS A 4 -6.05 -22.53 -1.99
C HIS A 4 -5.90 -21.41 -3.04
N SER A 5 -5.79 -21.78 -4.34
CA SER A 5 -5.57 -20.83 -5.43
C SER A 5 -6.70 -19.79 -5.54
N ALA A 6 -7.93 -20.19 -5.24
CA ALA A 6 -9.13 -19.34 -5.32
C ALA A 6 -9.49 -18.62 -3.99
N THR A 7 -8.58 -18.61 -3.01
CA THR A 7 -8.82 -17.96 -1.72
C THR A 7 -8.29 -16.53 -1.70
N ILE A 8 -9.11 -15.59 -1.24
CA ILE A 8 -8.76 -14.16 -1.13
C ILE A 8 -8.82 -13.73 0.34
N GLY A 9 -7.75 -13.10 0.80
CA GLY A 9 -7.69 -12.44 2.09
C GLY A 9 -8.20 -10.99 2.01
N ILE A 10 -8.79 -10.49 3.10
CA ILE A 10 -9.17 -9.08 3.24
C ILE A 10 -8.58 -8.54 4.55
N ILE A 11 -7.74 -7.51 4.45
CA ILE A 11 -7.19 -6.78 5.59
C ILE A 11 -7.70 -5.34 5.53
N ALA A 12 -8.53 -4.96 6.49
CA ALA A 12 -9.06 -3.62 6.60
C ALA A 12 -8.50 -2.93 7.84
N ASN A 13 -7.71 -1.89 7.66
CA ASN A 13 -7.23 -1.08 8.78
C ASN A 13 -8.39 -0.19 9.30
N PRO A 14 -8.88 -0.42 10.54
CA PRO A 14 -10.03 0.31 11.07
C PRO A 14 -9.77 1.80 11.31
N VAL A 15 -8.52 2.17 11.63
CA VAL A 15 -8.13 3.55 11.91
C VAL A 15 -7.63 4.32 10.68
N SER A 16 -7.37 3.62 9.56
CA SER A 16 -6.99 4.27 8.32
C SER A 16 -8.05 5.28 7.86
N GLY A 17 -7.62 6.38 7.30
CA GLY A 17 -8.53 7.44 6.91
C GLY A 17 -9.09 8.29 8.07
N ARG A 18 -8.59 8.10 9.31
CA ARG A 18 -8.93 8.89 10.50
C ARG A 18 -7.70 9.54 11.17
N ASP A 19 -6.57 9.62 10.44
CA ASP A 19 -5.31 10.13 10.95
C ASP A 19 -5.45 11.61 11.38
N ILE A 20 -4.79 11.97 12.49
CA ILE A 20 -4.74 13.34 13.03
C ILE A 20 -4.14 14.34 12.03
N ARG A 21 -3.28 13.88 11.11
CA ARG A 21 -2.76 14.69 9.98
C ARG A 21 -3.89 15.35 9.17
N ARG A 22 -5.09 14.78 9.17
CA ARG A 22 -6.28 15.32 8.51
C ARG A 22 -6.91 16.50 9.23
N VAL A 23 -6.68 16.63 10.53
CA VAL A 23 -7.12 17.79 11.31
C VAL A 23 -6.28 19.01 10.95
N ALA A 24 -4.98 18.79 10.67
CA ALA A 24 -4.05 19.83 10.22
C ALA A 24 -4.13 20.12 8.70
N ALA A 25 -4.84 19.27 7.95
CA ALA A 25 -5.00 19.35 6.50
C ALA A 25 -6.42 18.97 6.10
N ARG A 26 -6.90 19.42 4.94
CA ARG A 26 -8.29 19.20 4.47
C ARG A 26 -8.48 17.81 3.86
N GLY A 27 -8.04 16.74 4.52
CA GLY A 27 -8.22 15.37 4.06
C GLY A 27 -9.63 14.85 4.28
N GLY A 28 -10.17 14.08 3.34
CA GLY A 28 -11.46 13.41 3.49
C GLY A 28 -11.44 12.35 4.61
N VAL A 29 -12.56 12.10 5.26
CA VAL A 29 -12.72 11.06 6.29
C VAL A 29 -13.44 9.88 5.67
N SER A 30 -12.87 8.67 5.82
CA SER A 30 -13.56 7.42 5.46
C SER A 30 -14.32 6.89 6.67
N SER A 31 -15.64 6.82 6.56
CA SER A 31 -16.50 6.29 7.62
C SER A 31 -16.41 4.76 7.72
N THR A 32 -16.87 4.20 8.84
CA THR A 32 -17.00 2.75 9.02
C THR A 32 -17.95 2.16 7.96
N GLU A 33 -19.05 2.84 7.67
CA GLU A 33 -20.02 2.42 6.67
C GLU A 33 -19.45 2.46 5.24
N ASP A 34 -18.70 3.50 4.89
CA ASP A 34 -18.00 3.55 3.61
C ASP A 34 -17.04 2.35 3.46
N LYS A 35 -16.27 2.03 4.51
CA LYS A 35 -15.38 0.87 4.49
C LYS A 35 -16.13 -0.45 4.32
N ARG A 36 -17.27 -0.64 5.02
CA ARG A 36 -18.14 -1.83 4.86
C ARG A 36 -18.61 -1.97 3.42
N ASN A 37 -19.18 -0.90 2.86
CA ASN A 37 -19.67 -0.89 1.48
C ASN A 37 -18.57 -1.17 0.46
N ARG A 38 -17.34 -0.69 0.69
CA ARG A 38 -16.19 -0.97 -0.17
C ARG A 38 -15.76 -2.44 -0.10
N ILE A 39 -15.70 -3.03 1.10
CA ILE A 39 -15.40 -4.45 1.26
C ILE A 39 -16.49 -5.30 0.58
N ALA A 40 -17.77 -5.03 0.84
CA ALA A 40 -18.86 -5.77 0.25
C ALA A 40 -18.78 -5.78 -1.29
N ARG A 41 -18.55 -4.61 -1.91
CA ARG A 41 -18.38 -4.51 -3.37
C ARG A 41 -17.16 -5.28 -3.88
N ALA A 42 -16.02 -5.22 -3.16
CA ALA A 42 -14.83 -5.96 -3.53
C ALA A 42 -15.06 -7.49 -3.46
N VAL A 43 -15.76 -7.96 -2.42
CA VAL A 43 -16.11 -9.38 -2.30
C VAL A 43 -17.06 -9.82 -3.41
N ILE A 44 -18.09 -9.03 -3.74
CA ILE A 44 -18.98 -9.33 -4.85
C ILE A 44 -18.21 -9.45 -6.17
N GLY A 45 -17.31 -8.49 -6.45
CA GLY A 45 -16.47 -8.54 -7.64
C GLY A 45 -15.53 -9.75 -7.68
N ALA A 46 -14.92 -10.08 -6.54
CA ALA A 46 -14.02 -11.22 -6.44
C ALA A 46 -14.74 -12.56 -6.71
N VAL A 47 -15.93 -12.74 -6.13
CA VAL A 47 -16.75 -13.94 -6.33
C VAL A 47 -17.26 -14.02 -7.78
N ALA A 48 -17.67 -12.91 -8.38
CA ALA A 48 -18.05 -12.84 -9.78
C ALA A 48 -16.91 -13.24 -10.74
N ALA A 49 -15.65 -13.01 -10.34
CA ALA A 49 -14.46 -13.44 -11.07
C ALA A 49 -13.89 -14.79 -10.59
N GLY A 50 -14.69 -15.60 -9.90
CA GLY A 50 -14.39 -17.00 -9.58
C GLY A 50 -13.81 -17.28 -8.20
N ALA A 51 -13.63 -16.30 -7.32
CA ALA A 51 -13.22 -16.58 -5.94
C ALA A 51 -14.29 -17.44 -5.22
N ARG A 52 -13.84 -18.45 -4.48
CA ARG A 52 -14.74 -19.39 -3.78
C ARG A 52 -14.58 -19.37 -2.27
N HIS A 53 -13.52 -18.75 -1.75
CA HIS A 53 -13.30 -18.60 -0.33
C HIS A 53 -12.75 -17.20 -0.03
N ILE A 54 -13.39 -16.48 0.87
CA ILE A 54 -13.02 -15.15 1.33
C ILE A 54 -12.71 -15.21 2.82
N VAL A 55 -11.51 -14.82 3.20
CA VAL A 55 -11.05 -14.78 4.59
C VAL A 55 -10.82 -13.33 4.99
N ALA A 56 -11.69 -12.76 5.80
CA ALA A 56 -11.59 -11.36 6.21
C ALA A 56 -11.11 -11.23 7.66
N MET A 57 -10.11 -10.37 7.88
CA MET A 57 -9.61 -10.04 9.21
C MET A 57 -10.73 -9.49 10.09
N LYS A 58 -10.87 -10.04 11.31
CA LYS A 58 -11.71 -9.46 12.36
C LYS A 58 -11.05 -8.20 12.91
N GLU A 59 -11.80 -7.14 13.00
CA GLU A 59 -11.37 -5.89 13.61
C GLU A 59 -12.46 -5.36 14.58
N PRO A 60 -12.11 -4.46 15.52
CA PRO A 60 -13.01 -4.12 16.66
C PRO A 60 -14.30 -3.42 16.27
N PHE A 61 -14.34 -2.77 15.10
CA PHE A 61 -15.50 -1.96 14.68
C PHE A 61 -16.49 -2.74 13.81
N GLY A 62 -16.29 -4.04 13.63
CA GLY A 62 -17.18 -4.89 12.84
C GLY A 62 -17.28 -4.44 11.37
N ILE A 63 -16.20 -3.95 10.78
CA ILE A 63 -16.19 -3.49 9.38
C ILE A 63 -16.30 -4.70 8.46
N ALA A 64 -15.42 -5.68 8.61
CA ALA A 64 -15.42 -6.88 7.78
C ALA A 64 -16.66 -7.74 8.05
N SER A 65 -16.97 -8.03 9.32
CA SER A 65 -18.15 -8.83 9.66
C SER A 65 -19.45 -8.18 9.20
N GLY A 66 -19.59 -6.86 9.36
CA GLY A 66 -20.76 -6.13 8.87
C GLY A 66 -20.84 -6.08 7.34
N ALA A 67 -19.68 -6.03 6.65
CA ALA A 67 -19.65 -6.07 5.19
C ALA A 67 -20.11 -7.43 4.63
N LEU A 68 -19.79 -8.53 5.32
CA LEU A 68 -20.10 -9.89 4.86
C LEU A 68 -21.47 -10.40 5.31
N ALA A 69 -22.06 -9.85 6.38
CA ALA A 69 -23.26 -10.38 7.03
C ALA A 69 -24.47 -10.57 6.11
N ASP A 70 -24.68 -9.63 5.19
CA ASP A 70 -25.85 -9.61 4.30
C ASP A 70 -25.58 -10.15 2.90
N LEU A 71 -24.33 -10.56 2.62
CA LEU A 71 -23.97 -11.09 1.31
C LEU A 71 -24.53 -12.51 1.14
N ARG A 72 -25.14 -12.77 -0.01
CA ARG A 72 -25.61 -14.09 -0.44
C ARG A 72 -24.85 -14.44 -1.72
N LEU A 73 -23.72 -15.10 -1.58
CA LEU A 73 -22.79 -15.41 -2.67
C LEU A 73 -22.46 -16.91 -2.66
N GLU A 74 -22.10 -17.44 -3.82
CA GLU A 74 -21.63 -18.81 -3.96
C GLU A 74 -20.13 -18.92 -3.57
N ALA A 75 -19.83 -18.51 -2.33
CA ALA A 75 -18.50 -18.55 -1.75
C ALA A 75 -18.57 -18.75 -0.24
N GLU A 76 -17.57 -19.38 0.33
CA GLU A 76 -17.37 -19.46 1.76
C GLU A 76 -16.84 -18.11 2.28
N LEU A 77 -17.51 -17.56 3.28
CA LEU A 77 -17.14 -16.27 3.89
C LEU A 77 -16.69 -16.53 5.33
N GLU A 78 -15.41 -16.33 5.63
CA GLU A 78 -14.80 -16.56 6.93
C GLU A 78 -14.32 -15.25 7.58
N ILE A 79 -14.54 -15.14 8.89
CA ILE A 79 -13.94 -14.08 9.72
C ILE A 79 -12.75 -14.66 10.49
N LEU A 80 -11.55 -14.18 10.16
CA LEU A 80 -10.30 -14.57 10.80
C LEU A 80 -10.08 -13.74 12.08
N ASP A 81 -10.19 -14.39 13.24
CA ASP A 81 -9.92 -13.76 14.53
C ASP A 81 -8.42 -13.91 14.90
N VAL A 82 -7.71 -12.80 14.94
CA VAL A 82 -6.28 -12.73 15.31
C VAL A 82 -6.07 -12.06 16.67
N GLY A 83 -7.13 -11.89 17.45
CA GLY A 83 -7.08 -11.22 18.76
C GLY A 83 -6.84 -9.72 18.63
N ALA A 84 -7.84 -8.98 18.16
CA ALA A 84 -7.74 -7.55 17.87
C ALA A 84 -7.37 -6.71 19.10
N ARG A 85 -6.35 -5.85 18.96
CA ARG A 85 -5.83 -4.92 19.99
C ARG A 85 -5.99 -3.45 19.63
N VAL A 86 -6.46 -3.14 18.40
CA VAL A 86 -6.60 -1.77 17.85
C VAL A 86 -5.25 -1.07 17.65
N ASP A 87 -4.23 -1.80 17.29
CA ASP A 87 -2.91 -1.28 16.98
C ASP A 87 -2.37 -1.86 15.65
N PRO A 88 -1.26 -1.36 15.12
CA PRO A 88 -0.67 -1.86 13.86
C PRO A 88 -0.35 -3.35 13.86
N SER A 89 -0.12 -3.96 15.03
CA SER A 89 0.16 -5.39 15.16
C SER A 89 -1.03 -6.28 14.77
N ASP A 90 -2.25 -5.75 14.73
CA ASP A 90 -3.42 -6.48 14.25
C ASP A 90 -3.27 -6.80 12.75
N THR A 91 -2.79 -5.84 11.95
CA THR A 91 -2.49 -6.02 10.53
C THR A 91 -1.38 -7.04 10.32
N GLU A 92 -0.32 -6.96 11.11
CA GLU A 92 0.81 -7.90 11.06
C GLU A 92 0.36 -9.34 11.37
N ARG A 93 -0.37 -9.55 12.48
CA ARG A 93 -0.89 -10.88 12.84
C ARG A 93 -1.84 -11.44 11.79
N ALA A 94 -2.69 -10.59 11.20
CA ALA A 94 -3.56 -11.02 10.12
C ALA A 94 -2.77 -11.44 8.87
N ALA A 95 -1.75 -10.70 8.50
CA ALA A 95 -0.88 -11.03 7.37
C ALA A 95 -0.14 -12.36 7.59
N VAL A 96 0.44 -12.56 8.78
CA VAL A 96 1.10 -13.82 9.14
C VAL A 96 0.13 -15.00 9.09
N ALA A 97 -1.04 -14.88 9.71
CA ALA A 97 -2.04 -15.94 9.72
C ALA A 97 -2.59 -16.26 8.32
N MET A 98 -2.73 -15.27 7.45
CA MET A 98 -3.12 -15.46 6.04
C MET A 98 -2.01 -16.12 5.23
N LYS A 99 -0.75 -15.73 5.44
CA LYS A 99 0.43 -16.37 4.82
C LYS A 99 0.51 -17.86 5.18
N GLU A 100 0.36 -18.19 6.46
CA GLU A 100 0.38 -19.57 6.95
C GLU A 100 -0.75 -20.43 6.39
N ARG A 101 -1.88 -19.82 6.03
CA ARG A 101 -3.00 -20.49 5.38
C ARG A 101 -2.84 -20.63 3.87
N GLY A 102 -1.76 -20.10 3.28
CA GLY A 102 -1.50 -20.15 1.85
C GLY A 102 -2.46 -19.32 1.00
N ILE A 103 -2.95 -18.19 1.53
CA ILE A 103 -3.82 -17.27 0.78
C ILE A 103 -3.03 -16.65 -0.38
N GLY A 104 -3.58 -16.72 -1.60
CA GLY A 104 -2.87 -16.29 -2.81
C GLY A 104 -2.86 -14.77 -3.02
N VAL A 105 -3.97 -14.09 -2.70
CA VAL A 105 -4.16 -12.66 -2.95
C VAL A 105 -4.81 -12.00 -1.73
N VAL A 106 -4.34 -10.80 -1.37
CA VAL A 106 -4.92 -10.02 -0.26
C VAL A 106 -5.42 -8.67 -0.78
N ILE A 107 -6.69 -8.40 -0.59
CA ILE A 107 -7.26 -7.06 -0.77
C ILE A 107 -7.02 -6.27 0.51
N THR A 108 -6.34 -5.12 0.41
CA THR A 108 -6.13 -4.25 1.55
C THR A 108 -6.99 -3.00 1.47
N LEU A 109 -7.53 -2.57 2.60
CA LEU A 109 -8.24 -1.31 2.75
C LEU A 109 -7.47 -0.46 3.77
N GLY A 110 -6.53 0.36 3.27
CA GLY A 110 -5.59 1.09 4.12
C GLY A 110 -4.79 2.15 3.38
N GLY A 111 -3.74 2.64 4.04
CA GLY A 111 -2.74 3.55 3.48
C GLY A 111 -1.39 2.86 3.25
N ASP A 112 -0.36 3.67 2.97
CA ASP A 112 1.02 3.21 2.75
C ASP A 112 1.53 2.40 3.94
N GLY A 113 1.40 2.90 5.17
CA GLY A 113 1.81 2.19 6.38
C GLY A 113 1.11 0.84 6.60
N THR A 114 -0.18 0.68 6.20
CA THR A 114 -0.87 -0.61 6.27
C THR A 114 -0.23 -1.63 5.34
N ASN A 115 0.06 -1.24 4.09
CA ASN A 115 0.68 -2.10 3.11
C ASN A 115 2.14 -2.41 3.48
N ARG A 116 2.88 -1.44 4.03
CA ARG A 116 4.22 -1.64 4.58
C ARG A 116 4.24 -2.69 5.70
N THR A 117 3.31 -2.61 6.66
CA THR A 117 3.19 -3.60 7.75
C THR A 117 3.01 -5.02 7.19
N ILE A 118 2.20 -5.20 6.14
CA ILE A 118 2.03 -6.50 5.48
C ILE A 118 3.33 -6.91 4.76
N ALA A 119 3.93 -6.00 3.98
CA ALA A 119 5.14 -6.29 3.21
C ALA A 119 6.33 -6.68 4.10
N LYS A 120 6.43 -6.10 5.30
CA LYS A 120 7.49 -6.39 6.28
C LYS A 120 7.50 -7.86 6.71
N VAL A 121 6.34 -8.49 6.89
CA VAL A 121 6.22 -9.89 7.32
C VAL A 121 5.94 -10.85 6.16
N TRP A 122 5.48 -10.33 5.04
CA TRP A 122 5.13 -11.11 3.87
C TRP A 122 5.47 -10.40 2.56
N PRO A 123 6.77 -10.26 2.23
CA PRO A 123 7.21 -9.53 1.04
C PRO A 123 6.80 -10.20 -0.29
N GLU A 124 6.44 -11.49 -0.29
CA GLU A 124 6.00 -12.22 -1.49
C GLU A 124 4.50 -12.10 -1.77
N VAL A 125 3.71 -11.47 -0.87
CA VAL A 125 2.26 -11.38 -1.01
C VAL A 125 1.84 -10.70 -2.32
N THR A 126 0.72 -11.13 -2.88
CA THR A 126 0.04 -10.38 -3.95
C THR A 126 -1.04 -9.50 -3.34
N LEU A 127 -0.92 -8.19 -3.51
CA LEU A 127 -1.82 -7.19 -2.97
C LEU A 127 -2.73 -6.59 -4.05
N VAL A 128 -3.97 -6.34 -3.66
CA VAL A 128 -4.88 -5.41 -4.34
C VAL A 128 -5.12 -4.24 -3.37
N PRO A 129 -4.24 -3.23 -3.37
CA PRO A 129 -4.26 -2.20 -2.35
C PRO A 129 -5.26 -1.09 -2.70
N MET A 130 -6.34 -0.97 -1.89
CA MET A 130 -7.35 0.08 -2.02
C MET A 130 -7.11 1.20 -1.02
N SER A 131 -6.89 2.41 -1.52
CA SER A 131 -6.67 3.59 -0.68
C SER A 131 -7.94 3.99 0.07
N THR A 132 -7.79 4.29 1.36
CA THR A 132 -8.85 4.90 2.20
C THR A 132 -8.70 6.41 2.35
N GLY A 133 -7.71 7.00 1.70
CA GLY A 133 -7.38 8.41 1.85
C GLY A 133 -6.78 9.02 0.59
N THR A 134 -6.52 10.32 0.68
CA THR A 134 -6.00 11.13 -0.42
C THR A 134 -4.49 11.36 -0.36
N ASN A 135 -3.81 10.83 0.66
CA ASN A 135 -2.39 11.06 0.92
C ASN A 135 -1.58 9.75 0.82
N ASN A 136 -1.99 8.85 -0.05
CA ASN A 136 -1.33 7.57 -0.25
C ASN A 136 -0.73 7.52 -1.65
N VAL A 137 0.42 6.85 -1.77
CA VAL A 137 1.15 6.64 -3.02
C VAL A 137 1.08 5.17 -3.46
N PHE A 138 1.23 4.24 -2.52
CA PHE A 138 1.24 2.81 -2.81
C PHE A 138 -0.18 2.27 -3.13
N PRO A 139 -1.23 2.46 -2.30
CA PRO A 139 -2.58 2.03 -2.65
C PRO A 139 -3.26 3.06 -3.56
N SER A 140 -4.02 2.56 -4.53
CA SER A 140 -4.75 3.40 -5.48
C SER A 140 -6.20 3.67 -5.05
N LEU A 141 -6.75 4.78 -5.53
CA LEU A 141 -8.19 5.05 -5.48
C LEU A 141 -8.84 4.30 -6.66
N VAL A 142 -9.39 3.15 -6.39
CA VAL A 142 -10.03 2.28 -7.39
C VAL A 142 -11.45 1.93 -6.94
N GLU A 143 -12.34 1.71 -7.88
CA GLU A 143 -13.69 1.22 -7.58
C GLU A 143 -13.59 -0.22 -7.06
N PRO A 144 -14.14 -0.51 -5.85
CA PRO A 144 -13.94 -1.79 -5.18
C PRO A 144 -14.45 -3.01 -5.95
N THR A 145 -15.54 -2.91 -6.70
CA THR A 145 -16.08 -4.05 -7.47
C THR A 145 -15.08 -4.54 -8.50
N VAL A 146 -14.49 -3.62 -9.27
CA VAL A 146 -13.49 -3.98 -10.28
C VAL A 146 -12.15 -4.38 -9.67
N ALA A 147 -11.79 -3.82 -8.51
CA ALA A 147 -10.63 -4.26 -7.74
C ALA A 147 -10.80 -5.70 -7.26
N GLY A 148 -11.98 -6.04 -6.77
CA GLY A 148 -12.35 -7.40 -6.39
C GLY A 148 -12.31 -8.37 -7.56
N ALA A 149 -12.86 -7.99 -8.72
CA ALA A 149 -12.81 -8.81 -9.92
C ALA A 149 -11.35 -9.10 -10.35
N ALA A 150 -10.48 -8.09 -10.34
CA ALA A 150 -9.05 -8.28 -10.60
C ALA A 150 -8.40 -9.25 -9.60
N ALA A 151 -8.74 -9.14 -8.30
CA ALA A 151 -8.27 -10.07 -7.28
C ALA A 151 -8.71 -11.51 -7.57
N GLY A 152 -9.97 -11.70 -7.98
CA GLY A 152 -10.51 -13.00 -8.38
C GLY A 152 -9.78 -13.62 -9.57
N LEU A 153 -9.53 -12.84 -10.63
CA LEU A 153 -8.78 -13.30 -11.80
C LEU A 153 -7.36 -13.74 -11.43
N VAL A 154 -6.65 -12.94 -10.64
CA VAL A 154 -5.28 -13.25 -10.20
C VAL A 154 -5.25 -14.46 -9.28
N ALA A 155 -6.16 -14.54 -8.29
CA ALA A 155 -6.21 -15.66 -7.34
C ALA A 155 -6.53 -17.01 -8.00
N ASN A 156 -7.29 -17.01 -9.08
CA ASN A 156 -7.61 -18.21 -9.85
C ASN A 156 -6.58 -18.54 -10.94
N GLY A 157 -5.51 -17.72 -11.10
CA GLY A 157 -4.51 -17.93 -12.14
C GLY A 157 -5.08 -17.79 -13.57
N LEU A 158 -6.14 -17.02 -13.74
CA LEU A 158 -6.82 -16.80 -15.02
C LEU A 158 -6.12 -15.76 -15.89
N VAL A 159 -5.16 -15.06 -15.37
CA VAL A 159 -4.37 -14.05 -16.06
C VAL A 159 -2.88 -14.20 -15.70
N ASP A 160 -2.01 -13.77 -16.61
CA ASP A 160 -0.57 -13.76 -16.36
C ASP A 160 -0.23 -12.87 -15.17
N ILE A 161 0.29 -13.46 -14.09
CA ILE A 161 0.60 -12.76 -12.83
C ILE A 161 1.71 -11.73 -12.99
N ASP A 162 2.68 -11.95 -13.86
CA ASP A 162 3.80 -11.02 -14.05
C ASP A 162 3.35 -9.74 -14.77
N LEU A 163 2.32 -9.83 -15.60
CA LEU A 163 1.68 -8.69 -16.24
C LEU A 163 0.62 -8.05 -15.33
N ALA A 164 -0.25 -8.87 -14.72
CA ALA A 164 -1.38 -8.42 -13.92
C ALA A 164 -0.97 -7.90 -12.54
N ALA A 165 0.08 -8.46 -11.95
CA ALA A 165 0.56 -8.11 -10.61
C ALA A 165 2.10 -8.17 -10.52
N PRO A 166 2.83 -7.25 -11.15
CA PRO A 166 4.29 -7.20 -11.09
C PRO A 166 4.78 -6.91 -9.66
N ARG A 167 6.04 -7.25 -9.39
CA ARG A 167 6.70 -6.90 -8.13
C ARG A 167 6.87 -5.40 -7.97
N SER A 168 6.57 -4.88 -6.79
CA SER A 168 6.86 -3.49 -6.43
C SER A 168 8.32 -3.29 -6.04
N LYS A 169 8.76 -2.05 -6.09
CA LYS A 169 10.00 -1.62 -5.43
C LYS A 169 9.79 -1.59 -3.92
N MET A 170 10.85 -1.83 -3.16
CA MET A 170 10.89 -1.73 -1.71
C MET A 170 12.24 -1.16 -1.28
N ILE A 171 12.22 -0.26 -0.32
CA ILE A 171 13.41 0.32 0.31
C ILE A 171 13.74 -0.55 1.52
N HIS A 172 14.94 -1.13 1.54
CA HIS A 172 15.47 -1.87 2.67
C HIS A 172 16.38 -0.96 3.49
N LEU A 173 16.20 -0.96 4.80
CA LEU A 173 17.03 -0.21 5.73
C LEU A 173 17.74 -1.17 6.67
N THR A 174 19.05 -0.99 6.84
CA THR A 174 19.86 -1.73 7.80
C THR A 174 20.47 -0.72 8.78
N PHE A 175 20.18 -0.89 10.05
CA PHE A 175 20.65 -0.05 11.14
C PHE A 175 21.99 -0.57 11.68
N SER A 176 22.72 0.27 12.41
CA SER A 176 24.03 -0.07 12.97
C SER A 176 24.01 -1.22 13.98
N ASP A 177 22.90 -1.41 14.68
CA ASP A 177 22.68 -2.54 15.60
C ASP A 177 22.35 -3.86 14.90
N GLY A 178 22.31 -3.87 13.56
CA GLY A 178 21.95 -5.01 12.73
C GLY A 178 20.45 -5.22 12.58
N SER A 179 19.61 -4.38 13.15
CA SER A 179 18.16 -4.43 12.90
C SER A 179 17.83 -3.97 11.48
N GLU A 180 16.73 -4.48 10.95
CA GLU A 180 16.27 -4.17 9.59
C GLU A 180 14.84 -3.65 9.59
N ASP A 181 14.52 -2.77 8.66
CA ASP A 181 13.18 -2.34 8.39
C ASP A 181 12.99 -2.05 6.89
N VAL A 182 11.74 -1.80 6.46
CA VAL A 182 11.42 -1.57 5.06
C VAL A 182 10.48 -0.38 4.89
N ALA A 183 10.51 0.22 3.69
CA ALA A 183 9.49 1.17 3.25
C ALA A 183 9.07 0.83 1.81
N LEU A 184 7.82 1.11 1.46
CA LEU A 184 7.29 0.87 0.11
C LEU A 184 7.39 2.12 -0.77
N VAL A 185 7.23 3.29 -0.17
CA VAL A 185 7.17 4.57 -0.89
C VAL A 185 8.36 5.44 -0.58
N ASP A 186 8.59 5.76 0.70
CA ASP A 186 9.63 6.70 1.09
C ASP A 186 10.31 6.37 2.42
N ALA A 187 11.61 6.69 2.49
CA ALA A 187 12.40 6.77 3.71
C ALA A 187 12.96 8.19 3.83
N VAL A 188 12.55 8.90 4.89
CA VAL A 188 12.81 10.33 5.07
C VAL A 188 13.55 10.58 6.37
N THR A 189 14.58 11.44 6.34
CA THR A 189 15.27 11.89 7.54
C THR A 189 14.85 13.29 7.94
N LEU A 190 14.51 13.49 9.21
CA LEU A 190 13.96 14.70 9.79
C LEU A 190 14.79 15.17 10.97
N ALA A 191 15.45 16.32 10.85
CA ALA A 191 16.06 16.97 12.03
C ALA A 191 14.95 17.56 12.93
N ASP A 192 15.23 17.74 14.20
CA ASP A 192 14.32 18.36 15.16
C ASP A 192 12.90 17.76 15.17
N ASP A 193 12.81 16.46 14.89
CA ASP A 193 11.56 15.67 14.99
C ASP A 193 11.78 14.50 15.96
N PHE A 194 10.70 13.78 16.33
CA PHE A 194 10.77 12.71 17.31
C PHE A 194 9.94 11.50 16.91
N VAL A 195 10.34 10.34 17.38
CA VAL A 195 9.64 9.07 17.19
C VAL A 195 8.21 9.17 17.73
N GLY A 196 7.25 8.69 16.93
CA GLY A 196 5.82 8.75 17.27
C GLY A 196 5.11 10.05 16.90
N ASN A 197 5.82 11.07 16.39
CA ASN A 197 5.18 12.27 15.87
C ASN A 197 4.29 11.95 14.66
N ARG A 198 3.03 12.36 14.72
CA ARG A 198 2.03 12.14 13.66
C ARG A 198 1.59 13.42 12.95
N MET A 199 2.24 14.53 13.23
CA MET A 199 1.94 15.81 12.57
C MET A 199 2.47 15.80 11.12
N PRO A 200 1.92 16.63 10.22
CA PRO A 200 2.53 16.86 8.91
C PRO A 200 4.00 17.24 9.06
N VAL A 201 4.80 16.83 8.06
CA VAL A 201 6.24 17.14 8.05
C VAL A 201 6.44 18.65 7.98
N ASP A 202 7.31 19.19 8.84
CA ASP A 202 7.82 20.54 8.69
C ASP A 202 8.95 20.54 7.62
N PRO A 203 8.82 21.28 6.53
CA PRO A 203 9.85 21.34 5.49
C PRO A 203 11.24 21.78 6.00
N ALA A 204 11.29 22.58 7.04
CA ALA A 204 12.56 23.01 7.65
C ALA A 204 13.36 21.85 8.27
N ASN A 205 12.65 20.80 8.68
CA ASN A 205 13.23 19.62 9.29
C ASN A 205 13.69 18.55 8.29
N LEU A 206 13.28 18.65 7.02
CA LEU A 206 13.68 17.70 5.98
C LEU A 206 15.19 17.74 5.72
N ARG A 207 15.82 16.56 5.63
CA ARG A 207 17.24 16.41 5.28
C ARG A 207 17.45 15.56 4.06
N GLN A 208 17.01 14.32 4.07
CA GLN A 208 17.10 13.40 2.94
C GLN A 208 15.75 12.71 2.72
N LEU A 209 15.37 12.55 1.46
CA LEU A 209 14.19 11.80 1.03
C LEU A 209 14.65 10.79 -0.01
N LEU A 210 14.65 9.51 0.34
CA LEU A 210 14.80 8.42 -0.62
C LEU A 210 13.40 7.91 -0.96
N VAL A 211 12.99 8.06 -2.21
CA VAL A 211 11.66 7.66 -2.67
C VAL A 211 11.74 6.61 -3.76
N SER A 212 10.98 5.53 -3.61
CA SER A 212 10.87 4.46 -4.61
C SER A 212 9.98 4.88 -5.79
N VAL A 213 9.01 5.75 -5.55
CA VAL A 213 8.08 6.28 -6.56
C VAL A 213 8.01 7.80 -6.40
N ALA A 214 8.33 8.53 -7.47
CA ALA A 214 8.35 9.99 -7.51
C ALA A 214 7.41 10.49 -8.60
N ARG A 215 6.25 11.02 -8.22
CA ARG A 215 5.23 11.50 -9.15
C ARG A 215 4.71 12.87 -8.72
N PRO A 216 4.55 13.82 -9.65
CA PRO A 216 4.09 15.19 -9.34
C PRO A 216 2.60 15.26 -8.98
N ASP A 217 1.83 14.23 -9.29
CA ASP A 217 0.39 14.10 -8.99
C ASP A 217 0.10 13.42 -7.64
N THR A 218 1.13 13.17 -6.82
CA THR A 218 0.99 12.65 -5.46
C THR A 218 0.97 13.76 -4.41
N ILE A 219 0.62 13.42 -3.19
CA ILE A 219 0.63 14.32 -2.03
C ILE A 219 1.54 13.74 -0.96
N GLY A 220 2.26 14.59 -0.24
CA GLY A 220 3.22 14.19 0.78
C GLY A 220 4.66 14.40 0.33
N VAL A 221 5.60 13.75 1.02
CA VAL A 221 7.03 13.99 0.77
C VAL A 221 7.49 13.43 -0.59
N SER A 222 6.89 12.37 -1.09
CA SER A 222 7.21 11.81 -2.40
C SER A 222 6.91 12.77 -3.57
N SER A 223 5.92 13.67 -3.41
CA SER A 223 5.65 14.71 -4.40
C SER A 223 6.80 15.70 -4.57
N ILE A 224 7.59 15.96 -3.51
CA ILE A 224 8.76 16.83 -3.57
C ILE A 224 9.74 16.31 -4.62
N ALA A 225 10.03 15.00 -4.57
CA ALA A 225 10.88 14.37 -5.58
C ALA A 225 10.24 14.44 -6.98
N GLY A 226 8.95 14.12 -7.10
CA GLY A 226 8.22 14.10 -8.37
C GLY A 226 8.15 15.43 -9.09
N LEU A 227 8.19 16.55 -8.36
CA LEU A 227 8.25 17.89 -8.93
C LEU A 227 9.62 18.24 -9.55
N HIS A 228 10.66 17.46 -9.26
CA HIS A 228 12.01 17.66 -9.82
C HIS A 228 12.40 16.57 -10.81
N ALA A 229 12.09 15.30 -10.49
CA ALA A 229 12.44 14.15 -11.30
C ALA A 229 11.37 13.06 -11.12
N THR A 230 10.76 12.64 -12.21
CA THR A 230 9.78 11.55 -12.15
C THR A 230 10.46 10.19 -12.10
N CYS A 231 9.86 9.27 -11.35
CA CYS A 231 10.22 7.85 -11.30
C CYS A 231 8.96 7.04 -10.99
N ASP A 232 8.43 6.35 -12.00
CA ASP A 232 7.20 5.58 -11.85
C ASP A 232 7.46 4.18 -11.22
N VAL A 233 6.38 3.48 -10.90
CA VAL A 233 6.41 2.14 -10.29
C VAL A 233 7.15 1.11 -11.17
N ASP A 234 7.07 1.26 -12.48
CA ASP A 234 7.66 0.33 -13.45
C ASP A 234 9.14 0.62 -13.78
N GLU A 235 9.66 1.78 -13.38
CA GLU A 235 11.05 2.16 -13.63
C GLU A 235 12.01 1.54 -12.61
N ASP A 236 13.14 1.00 -13.08
CA ASP A 236 14.18 0.40 -12.23
C ASP A 236 15.13 1.48 -11.66
N ALA A 237 14.54 2.42 -10.95
CA ALA A 237 15.23 3.51 -10.29
C ALA A 237 14.50 3.98 -9.04
N ALA A 238 15.14 4.84 -8.27
CA ALA A 238 14.60 5.61 -7.17
C ALA A 238 15.12 7.04 -7.26
N ILE A 239 14.59 7.95 -6.45
CA ILE A 239 15.04 9.35 -6.40
C ILE A 239 15.50 9.66 -4.97
N LEU A 240 16.71 10.20 -4.84
CA LEU A 240 17.22 10.78 -3.61
C LEU A 240 17.15 12.31 -3.71
N VAL A 241 16.48 12.94 -2.75
CA VAL A 241 16.44 14.40 -2.62
C VAL A 241 17.18 14.78 -1.34
N ARG A 242 18.05 15.79 -1.42
CA ARG A 242 18.66 16.42 -0.25
C ARG A 242 18.07 17.80 -0.04
N CYS A 243 17.69 18.08 1.20
CA CYS A 243 17.06 19.35 1.61
C CYS A 243 17.92 20.07 2.65
N GLY A 244 17.85 21.40 2.67
CA GLY A 244 18.58 22.22 3.65
C GLY A 244 18.68 23.68 3.26
N GLU A 245 19.31 24.48 4.12
CA GLU A 245 19.52 25.90 3.90
C GLU A 245 20.27 26.16 2.59
N GLY A 246 19.88 27.21 1.88
CA GLY A 246 20.45 27.57 0.58
C GLY A 246 19.88 26.80 -0.60
N GLY A 247 19.02 25.81 -0.35
CA GLY A 247 18.37 25.05 -1.42
C GLY A 247 17.35 25.88 -2.21
N ARG A 248 17.08 25.44 -3.44
CA ARG A 248 16.00 26.03 -4.28
C ARG A 248 14.65 25.75 -3.64
N LEU A 249 13.85 26.79 -3.40
CA LEU A 249 12.52 26.65 -2.83
C LEU A 249 11.55 26.02 -3.82
N THR A 250 10.99 24.88 -3.43
CA THR A 250 9.99 24.13 -4.21
C THR A 250 8.66 24.16 -3.49
N ASN A 251 7.62 24.67 -4.14
CA ASN A 251 6.28 24.73 -3.58
C ASN A 251 5.59 23.38 -3.77
N SER A 252 5.53 22.57 -2.70
CA SER A 252 5.07 21.18 -2.74
C SER A 252 3.78 20.97 -1.93
N PRO A 253 2.85 20.11 -2.40
CA PRO A 253 1.63 19.73 -1.68
C PRO A 253 1.97 18.67 -0.60
N ILE A 254 2.46 19.09 0.56
CA ILE A 254 2.91 18.20 1.64
C ILE A 254 1.77 17.49 2.37
N ALA A 255 0.54 17.99 2.25
CA ALA A 255 -0.67 17.36 2.75
C ALA A 255 -1.89 17.88 1.95
N PRO A 256 -3.06 17.21 2.00
CA PRO A 256 -4.25 17.64 1.26
C PRO A 256 -4.64 19.09 1.56
N GLY A 257 -4.62 19.94 0.54
CA GLY A 257 -4.90 21.37 0.64
C GLY A 257 -3.82 22.20 1.35
N LEU A 258 -2.64 21.62 1.60
CA LEU A 258 -1.53 22.28 2.29
C LEU A 258 -0.27 22.27 1.43
N TYR A 259 0.06 23.44 0.86
CA TYR A 259 1.32 23.68 0.17
C TYR A 259 2.36 24.30 1.11
N ARG A 260 3.62 23.89 0.97
CA ARG A 260 4.76 24.47 1.68
C ARG A 260 5.96 24.60 0.75
N GLN A 261 6.80 25.59 1.02
CA GLN A 261 8.09 25.74 0.35
C GLN A 261 9.12 24.81 1.02
N VAL A 262 9.73 23.96 0.22
CA VAL A 262 10.76 23.00 0.62
C VAL A 262 12.09 23.43 0.02
N PRO A 263 13.14 23.65 0.82
CA PRO A 263 14.46 24.01 0.29
C PRO A 263 15.20 22.77 -0.21
N VAL A 264 15.21 22.55 -1.51
CA VAL A 264 15.85 21.42 -2.19
C VAL A 264 17.26 21.79 -2.65
N LEU A 265 18.27 21.10 -2.13
CA LEU A 265 19.69 21.28 -2.46
C LEU A 265 20.10 20.50 -3.70
N ASP A 266 19.70 19.24 -3.77
CA ASP A 266 20.09 18.30 -4.80
C ASP A 266 19.03 17.23 -5.04
N VAL A 267 18.96 16.72 -6.28
CA VAL A 267 18.09 15.62 -6.69
C VAL A 267 18.88 14.66 -7.55
N THR A 268 19.03 13.44 -7.08
CA THR A 268 19.83 12.41 -7.73
C THR A 268 18.96 11.20 -8.07
N ARG A 269 19.09 10.67 -9.30
CA ARG A 269 18.49 9.40 -9.69
C ARG A 269 19.40 8.25 -9.24
N ILE A 270 18.84 7.30 -8.51
CA ILE A 270 19.52 6.16 -7.89
C ILE A 270 19.11 4.89 -8.63
N ASN A 271 20.09 4.03 -8.97
CA ASN A 271 19.79 2.73 -9.56
C ASN A 271 19.36 1.73 -8.48
N LEU A 272 18.55 0.73 -8.87
CA LEU A 272 18.23 -0.35 -7.95
C LEU A 272 19.49 -1.10 -7.52
N GLY A 273 19.59 -1.44 -6.23
CA GLY A 273 20.76 -2.08 -5.61
C GLY A 273 21.86 -1.13 -5.18
N GLU A 274 21.79 0.15 -5.53
CA GLU A 274 22.74 1.16 -5.06
C GLU A 274 22.56 1.44 -3.57
N GLN A 275 23.65 1.54 -2.82
CA GLN A 275 23.65 1.79 -1.38
C GLN A 275 23.69 3.28 -1.11
N ILE A 276 22.79 3.72 -0.23
CA ILE A 276 22.62 5.12 0.18
C ILE A 276 22.73 5.21 1.70
N ASP A 277 23.60 6.10 2.17
CA ASP A 277 23.68 6.41 3.60
C ASP A 277 22.64 7.47 3.97
N LEU A 278 21.73 7.11 4.86
CA LEU A 278 20.85 8.06 5.53
C LEU A 278 21.52 8.57 6.80
N LEU A 279 21.76 9.88 6.84
CA LEU A 279 22.64 10.51 7.82
C LEU A 279 21.87 11.10 9.01
N GLY A 280 22.40 10.96 10.21
CA GLY A 280 21.94 11.59 11.46
C GLY A 280 22.74 12.85 11.87
N PRO A 281 22.39 13.48 13.01
CA PRO A 281 21.32 13.06 13.93
C PRO A 281 19.94 13.47 13.42
N THR A 282 19.04 12.50 13.27
CA THR A 282 17.72 12.72 12.68
C THR A 282 16.72 11.66 13.17
N THR A 283 15.44 11.93 12.97
CA THR A 283 14.39 10.92 13.05
C THR A 283 14.11 10.38 11.66
N ALA A 284 14.07 9.06 11.48
CA ALA A 284 13.65 8.43 10.24
C ALA A 284 12.15 8.20 10.23
N ALA A 285 11.51 8.62 9.15
CA ALA A 285 10.12 8.32 8.85
C ALA A 285 10.06 7.37 7.64
N LEU A 286 9.31 6.27 7.78
CA LEU A 286 9.11 5.26 6.76
C LEU A 286 7.64 5.22 6.37
N ASP A 287 7.33 5.51 5.10
CA ASP A 287 5.95 5.63 4.61
C ASP A 287 5.08 6.55 5.49
N GLY A 288 5.71 7.61 6.02
CA GLY A 288 5.09 8.62 6.85
C GLY A 288 5.07 8.34 8.37
N ASP A 289 5.47 7.16 8.82
CA ASP A 289 5.54 6.81 10.25
C ASP A 289 6.96 7.02 10.81
N ARG A 290 7.11 7.85 11.88
CA ARG A 290 8.39 8.13 12.56
C ARG A 290 8.66 7.04 13.57
N GLU A 291 9.51 6.09 13.23
CA GLU A 291 9.75 4.90 14.06
C GLU A 291 11.17 4.78 14.57
N HIS A 292 12.15 5.41 13.91
CA HIS A 292 13.57 5.23 14.22
C HIS A 292 14.28 6.55 14.47
N HIS A 293 15.32 6.49 15.29
CA HIS A 293 16.29 7.57 15.47
C HIS A 293 17.64 7.14 14.84
N ILE A 294 18.24 8.05 14.06
CA ILE A 294 19.55 7.85 13.44
C ILE A 294 20.56 8.73 14.22
N SER A 295 21.60 8.13 14.77
CA SER A 295 22.65 8.87 15.48
C SER A 295 23.57 9.61 14.50
N ARG A 296 24.43 10.48 15.03
CA ARG A 296 25.40 11.22 14.20
C ARG A 296 26.51 10.30 13.64
N GLU A 297 26.93 9.33 14.46
CA GLU A 297 28.07 8.48 14.18
C GLU A 297 27.72 7.24 13.37
N GLU A 298 26.43 6.90 13.29
CA GLU A 298 25.95 5.63 12.76
C GLU A 298 24.88 5.87 11.69
N PRO A 299 25.26 6.00 10.43
CA PRO A 299 24.31 6.13 9.33
C PRO A 299 23.49 4.85 9.16
N VAL A 300 22.29 4.98 8.62
CA VAL A 300 21.46 3.86 8.22
C VAL A 300 21.69 3.59 6.74
N LEU A 301 22.04 2.35 6.42
CA LEU A 301 22.20 1.93 5.05
C LEU A 301 20.84 1.66 4.41
N ALA A 302 20.55 2.34 3.31
CA ALA A 302 19.33 2.16 2.54
C ALA A 302 19.63 1.61 1.13
N VAL A 303 18.83 0.64 0.67
CA VAL A 303 18.92 0.06 -0.68
C VAL A 303 17.53 -0.13 -1.24
N VAL A 304 17.28 0.29 -2.48
CA VAL A 304 16.02 0.05 -3.16
C VAL A 304 16.13 -1.17 -4.07
N ARG A 305 15.20 -2.11 -3.94
CA ARG A 305 15.13 -3.33 -4.77
C ARG A 305 13.73 -3.55 -5.31
N ARG A 306 13.59 -4.35 -6.39
CA ARG A 306 12.29 -4.79 -6.93
C ARG A 306 11.93 -6.18 -6.38
N ASP A 307 11.85 -6.30 -5.08
CA ASP A 307 11.55 -7.53 -4.36
C ASP A 307 10.39 -7.39 -3.36
N GLY A 308 9.71 -6.25 -3.38
CA GLY A 308 8.53 -5.99 -2.60
C GLY A 308 7.30 -6.81 -3.05
N PRO A 309 6.15 -6.62 -2.41
CA PRO A 309 4.93 -7.34 -2.75
C PRO A 309 4.53 -7.17 -4.21
N ARG A 310 3.86 -8.17 -4.76
CA ARG A 310 3.19 -8.02 -6.04
C ARG A 310 2.00 -7.07 -5.88
N VAL A 311 1.79 -6.18 -6.85
CA VAL A 311 0.69 -5.20 -6.80
C VAL A 311 -0.18 -5.37 -8.03
N ALA A 312 -1.44 -5.71 -7.82
CA ALA A 312 -2.39 -5.90 -8.93
C ALA A 312 -2.66 -4.58 -9.65
N LYS A 313 -2.35 -4.55 -10.93
CA LYS A 313 -2.74 -3.51 -11.88
C LYS A 313 -4.16 -3.80 -12.37
N VAL A 314 -5.17 -3.28 -11.65
CA VAL A 314 -6.58 -3.63 -11.87
C VAL A 314 -6.99 -3.53 -13.34
N ALA A 315 -6.65 -2.44 -14.02
CA ALA A 315 -6.99 -2.26 -15.43
C ALA A 315 -6.33 -3.32 -16.34
N VAL A 316 -5.08 -3.70 -16.05
CA VAL A 316 -4.35 -4.72 -16.82
C VAL A 316 -4.96 -6.09 -16.58
N ALA A 317 -5.20 -6.48 -15.32
CA ALA A 317 -5.80 -7.77 -14.99
C ALA A 317 -7.17 -7.95 -15.67
N LEU A 318 -8.01 -6.90 -15.62
CA LEU A 318 -9.33 -6.94 -16.26
C LEU A 318 -9.23 -6.98 -17.81
N SER A 319 -8.29 -6.25 -18.40
CA SER A 319 -8.06 -6.28 -19.85
C SER A 319 -7.59 -7.65 -20.32
N LEU A 320 -6.68 -8.29 -19.58
CA LEU A 320 -6.26 -9.67 -19.85
C LEU A 320 -7.45 -10.65 -19.74
N GLY A 321 -8.23 -10.56 -18.64
CA GLY A 321 -9.42 -11.39 -18.48
C GLY A 321 -10.46 -11.19 -19.58
N ALA A 322 -10.63 -9.96 -20.06
CA ALA A 322 -11.53 -9.65 -21.17
C ALA A 322 -11.04 -10.23 -22.50
N SER A 323 -9.73 -10.17 -22.79
CA SER A 323 -9.15 -10.75 -23.99
C SER A 323 -9.27 -12.28 -24.05
N GLU A 324 -9.27 -12.93 -22.89
CA GLU A 324 -9.48 -14.38 -22.76
C GLU A 324 -10.97 -14.77 -22.71
N GLY A 325 -11.89 -13.80 -22.84
CA GLY A 325 -13.34 -14.05 -22.83
C GLY A 325 -13.91 -14.50 -21.49
N ILE A 326 -13.18 -14.33 -20.37
CA ILE A 326 -13.55 -14.86 -19.05
C ILE A 326 -14.89 -14.30 -18.54
N PHE A 327 -15.25 -13.10 -18.98
CA PHE A 327 -16.50 -12.43 -18.58
C PHE A 327 -17.68 -12.73 -19.52
N CYS A 328 -17.46 -13.55 -20.57
CA CYS A 328 -18.49 -13.91 -21.55
C CYS A 328 -18.86 -15.38 -21.35
N SER A 329 -20.15 -15.68 -21.22
CA SER A 329 -20.70 -17.02 -21.37
C SER A 329 -21.41 -17.11 -22.72
N GLU A 330 -21.22 -18.21 -23.47
CA GLU A 330 -22.11 -18.52 -24.58
C GLU A 330 -23.53 -18.64 -24.00
N LEU A 331 -24.50 -17.98 -24.64
CA LEU A 331 -25.90 -18.22 -24.33
C LEU A 331 -26.12 -19.72 -24.61
N ALA A 332 -26.42 -20.51 -23.59
CA ALA A 332 -26.88 -21.87 -23.79
C ALA A 332 -28.06 -21.81 -24.75
N ASP A 333 -27.98 -22.55 -25.86
CA ASP A 333 -29.06 -22.72 -26.84
C ASP A 333 -30.23 -23.50 -26.20
N ASP A 334 -30.90 -22.92 -25.22
CA ASP A 334 -32.15 -23.39 -24.62
C ASP A 334 -33.36 -22.72 -25.30
N LEU A 335 -33.34 -22.64 -26.65
CA LEU A 335 -34.47 -22.16 -27.43
C LEU A 335 -35.23 -23.29 -28.19
N ASP A 336 -34.88 -24.55 -27.97
CA ASP A 336 -35.59 -25.70 -28.57
C ASP A 336 -36.32 -26.60 -27.56
N ALA A 337 -37.06 -25.99 -26.64
CA ALA A 337 -38.03 -26.72 -25.81
C ALA A 337 -39.31 -25.91 -25.61
N ARG A 338 -40.07 -25.68 -26.68
CA ARG A 338 -41.52 -25.41 -26.61
C ARG A 338 -42.29 -26.12 -27.72
#